data_b17c010ff690831cd833dac008307ccd
#
_entry.id   b17c010ff690831cd833dac008307ccd
#
_cell.length_a   1.000
_cell.length_b   1.000
_cell.length_c   1.000
_cell.angle_alpha   90.00
_cell.angle_beta   90.00
_cell.angle_gamma   90.00
#
_symmetry.space_group_name_H-M   'P 1'
#
loop_
_entity.id
_entity.type
_entity.pdbx_description
1 polymer ?
#
loop_
_entity_poly.entity_id
_entity_poly.type
_entity_poly.pdbx_seq_one_letter_code
_entity_poly.pdbx_strand_id
1 'polypeptide(L)'
;MSHLDDLDEYEAELELRLKKEYQAVFSLFRYCVLTPDATYLCNRLERTIAPQAAYPYFNLKLEDVWVWDKNRPTRMIPRVEVMSLSDVTVEELKADGDEPALTADALAKRMSDLATDDE
;
A
#
# COMPACT_ATOMS: atom_id res chain seq x y z
N MET A 1 -33.50 -13.60 -2.24
CA MET A 1 -32.07 -13.39 -2.38
C MET A 1 -31.30 -14.09 -1.29
N SER A 2 -30.20 -14.73 -1.62
CA SER A 2 -29.49 -15.48 -0.62
C SER A 2 -28.55 -14.56 0.17
N HIS A 3 -28.22 -15.01 1.37
CA HIS A 3 -27.27 -14.29 2.22
C HIS A 3 -25.90 -14.17 1.57
N LEU A 4 -25.51 -15.16 0.78
CA LEU A 4 -24.22 -15.15 0.08
C LEU A 4 -24.15 -14.04 -0.96
N ASP A 5 -25.26 -13.76 -1.64
CA ASP A 5 -25.27 -12.68 -2.64
C ASP A 5 -25.02 -11.32 -1.97
N ASP A 6 -25.57 -11.11 -0.78
CA ASP A 6 -25.37 -9.88 -0.06
C ASP A 6 -23.91 -9.71 0.38
N LEU A 7 -23.29 -10.80 0.79
CA LEU A 7 -21.87 -10.77 1.17
C LEU A 7 -20.98 -10.50 -0.05
N ASP A 8 -21.30 -11.08 -1.19
CA ASP A 8 -20.53 -10.85 -2.40
C ASP A 8 -20.61 -9.39 -2.84
N GLU A 9 -21.80 -8.79 -2.74
CA GLU A 9 -21.95 -7.39 -3.07
C GLU A 9 -21.15 -6.50 -2.13
N TYR A 10 -21.16 -6.81 -0.84
CA TYR A 10 -20.42 -6.06 0.14
C TYR A 10 -18.91 -6.13 -0.13
N GLU A 11 -18.41 -7.32 -0.43
CA GLU A 11 -17.01 -7.52 -0.76
C GLU A 11 -16.61 -6.75 -2.00
N ALA A 12 -17.46 -6.76 -3.02
CA ALA A 12 -17.18 -6.04 -4.25
C ALA A 12 -17.10 -4.54 -4.02
N GLU A 13 -17.96 -4.01 -3.14
CA GLU A 13 -17.90 -2.60 -2.80
C GLU A 13 -16.63 -2.23 -2.08
N LEU A 14 -16.18 -3.08 -1.15
CA LEU A 14 -14.92 -2.84 -0.44
C LEU A 14 -13.75 -2.82 -1.40
N GLU A 15 -13.73 -3.76 -2.34
CA GLU A 15 -12.66 -3.82 -3.32
C GLU A 15 -12.66 -2.59 -4.23
N LEU A 16 -13.82 -2.12 -4.63
CA LEU A 16 -13.92 -0.94 -5.46
C LEU A 16 -13.43 0.30 -4.73
N ARG A 17 -13.80 0.46 -3.47
CA ARG A 17 -13.32 1.56 -2.66
C ARG A 17 -11.81 1.53 -2.51
N LEU A 18 -11.26 0.35 -2.32
CA LEU A 18 -9.83 0.18 -2.18
C LEU A 18 -9.10 0.56 -3.46
N LYS A 19 -9.63 0.15 -4.61
CA LYS A 19 -9.06 0.52 -5.89
C LYS A 19 -9.09 2.03 -6.12
N LYS A 20 -10.18 2.68 -5.76
CA LYS A 20 -10.28 4.13 -5.88
C LYS A 20 -9.30 4.83 -4.96
N GLU A 21 -9.15 4.33 -3.75
CA GLU A 21 -8.19 4.88 -2.81
C GLU A 21 -6.77 4.72 -3.32
N TYR A 22 -6.45 3.54 -3.84
CA TYR A 22 -5.15 3.26 -4.42
C TYR A 22 -4.83 4.24 -5.55
N GLN A 23 -5.78 4.46 -6.46
CA GLN A 23 -5.57 5.40 -7.55
C GLN A 23 -5.35 6.83 -7.05
N ALA A 24 -6.02 7.18 -5.96
CA ALA A 24 -5.88 8.51 -5.40
C ALA A 24 -4.53 8.73 -4.73
N VAL A 25 -4.00 7.71 -4.08
CA VAL A 25 -2.78 7.87 -3.29
C VAL A 25 -1.51 7.42 -4.01
N PHE A 26 -1.63 6.64 -5.07
CA PHE A 26 -0.49 6.04 -5.75
C PHE A 26 0.61 7.06 -6.09
N SER A 27 0.23 8.20 -6.64
CA SER A 27 1.20 9.20 -7.07
C SER A 27 1.88 9.93 -5.91
N LEU A 28 1.43 9.71 -4.69
CA LEU A 28 2.00 10.35 -3.51
C LEU A 28 3.15 9.54 -2.92
N PHE A 29 3.36 8.33 -3.38
CA PHE A 29 4.36 7.44 -2.82
C PHE A 29 5.52 7.22 -3.77
N ARG A 30 6.68 6.91 -3.20
CA ARG A 30 7.90 6.70 -3.97
C ARG A 30 8.12 5.26 -4.39
N TYR A 31 7.65 4.32 -3.60
CA TYR A 31 7.93 2.90 -3.84
C TYR A 31 6.66 2.07 -3.75
N CYS A 32 6.62 1.05 -4.59
CA CYS A 32 5.62 0.01 -4.51
C CYS A 32 6.33 -1.30 -4.18
N VAL A 33 5.91 -1.96 -3.12
CA VAL A 33 6.54 -3.21 -2.67
C VAL A 33 5.53 -4.32 -2.85
N LEU A 34 5.91 -5.32 -3.62
CA LEU A 34 5.05 -6.46 -3.95
C LEU A 34 5.63 -7.72 -3.33
N THR A 35 4.84 -8.37 -2.51
CA THR A 35 5.18 -9.67 -1.96
C THR A 35 4.10 -10.66 -2.37
N PRO A 36 4.31 -11.96 -2.21
CA PRO A 36 3.25 -12.92 -2.53
C PRO A 36 1.95 -12.66 -1.79
N ASP A 37 2.04 -12.10 -0.58
CA ASP A 37 0.87 -11.95 0.27
C ASP A 37 0.32 -10.53 0.36
N ALA A 38 1.05 -9.53 -0.09
CA ALA A 38 0.62 -8.16 0.14
C ALA A 38 1.25 -7.18 -0.82
N THR A 39 0.59 -6.03 -0.97
CA THR A 39 1.09 -4.91 -1.75
C THR A 39 1.14 -3.69 -0.85
N TYR A 40 2.27 -2.99 -0.88
CA TYR A 40 2.48 -1.79 -0.07
C TYR A 40 2.93 -0.64 -0.95
N LEU A 41 2.50 0.56 -0.61
CA LEU A 41 3.10 1.79 -1.11
C LEU A 41 3.83 2.44 0.06
N CYS A 42 4.98 3.03 -0.19
CA CYS A 42 5.71 3.68 0.90
C CYS A 42 6.60 4.78 0.37
N ASN A 43 7.07 5.63 1.29
CA ASN A 43 7.96 6.72 0.93
C ASN A 43 9.41 6.47 1.36
N ARG A 44 9.61 5.56 2.29
CA ARG A 44 10.96 5.20 2.74
C ARG A 44 11.08 3.70 2.82
N LEU A 45 12.22 3.22 2.39
CA LEU A 45 12.44 1.79 2.26
C LEU A 45 13.90 1.48 2.60
N GLU A 46 14.06 0.52 3.49
CA GLU A 46 15.38 -0.04 3.77
C GLU A 46 15.29 -1.55 3.58
N ARG A 47 16.11 -2.07 2.70
CA ARG A 47 16.08 -3.49 2.38
C ARG A 47 17.40 -4.14 2.77
N THR A 48 17.29 -5.22 3.53
CA THR A 48 18.46 -6.01 3.91
C THR A 48 18.18 -7.48 3.66
N ILE A 49 19.25 -8.24 3.53
CA ILE A 49 19.17 -9.68 3.43
C ILE A 49 19.81 -10.22 4.70
N ALA A 50 19.21 -11.23 5.31
CA ALA A 50 19.74 -11.84 6.51
C ALA A 50 20.67 -12.98 6.12
N PRO A 51 21.98 -12.73 5.91
CA PRO A 51 22.87 -13.74 5.37
C PRO A 51 23.25 -14.82 6.37
N GLN A 52 23.05 -14.58 7.65
CA GLN A 52 23.43 -15.53 8.68
C GLN A 52 22.33 -16.52 9.03
N ALA A 53 21.16 -16.34 8.44
CA ALA A 53 20.07 -17.28 8.66
C ALA A 53 20.32 -18.56 7.89
N ALA A 54 19.82 -19.69 8.41
CA ALA A 54 19.90 -20.96 7.70
C ALA A 54 19.24 -20.86 6.33
N TYR A 55 18.17 -20.10 6.27
CA TYR A 55 17.51 -19.80 5.01
C TYR A 55 17.50 -18.29 4.85
N PRO A 56 18.25 -17.74 3.87
CA PRO A 56 18.29 -16.30 3.67
C PRO A 56 16.90 -15.75 3.42
N TYR A 57 16.61 -14.61 3.98
CA TYR A 57 15.34 -13.95 3.75
C TYR A 57 15.54 -12.44 3.59
N PHE A 58 14.58 -11.82 2.93
CA PHE A 58 14.58 -10.38 2.76
C PHE A 58 13.89 -9.75 3.96
N ASN A 59 14.46 -8.65 4.43
CA ASN A 59 13.86 -7.86 5.49
C ASN A 59 13.75 -6.43 4.99
N LEU A 60 12.51 -5.92 4.94
CA LEU A 60 12.25 -4.58 4.47
C LEU A 60 11.62 -3.78 5.58
N LYS A 61 12.18 -2.61 5.83
CA LYS A 61 11.60 -1.65 6.77
C LYS A 61 11.01 -0.53 5.95
N LEU A 62 9.69 -0.37 6.07
CA LEU A 62 8.95 0.61 5.29
C LEU A 62 8.42 1.69 6.22
N GLU A 63 8.46 2.94 5.76
CA GLU A 63 7.90 4.06 6.50
C GLU A 63 6.95 4.84 5.63
N ASP A 64 5.94 5.44 6.24
CA ASP A 64 4.87 6.15 5.56
C ASP A 64 4.21 5.21 4.55
N VAL A 65 3.50 4.22 5.08
CA VAL A 65 3.06 3.08 4.30
C VAL A 65 1.56 3.12 4.08
N TRP A 66 1.15 2.81 2.85
CA TRP A 66 -0.23 2.49 2.53
C TRP A 66 -0.27 1.02 2.15
N VAL A 67 -1.16 0.25 2.78
CA VAL A 67 -1.24 -1.18 2.53
C VAL A 67 -2.53 -1.53 1.81
N TRP A 68 -2.43 -2.40 0.83
CA TRP A 68 -3.61 -2.88 0.10
C TRP A 68 -4.29 -3.94 0.93
N ASP A 69 -5.25 -3.54 1.76
CA ASP A 69 -5.98 -4.44 2.62
C ASP A 69 -7.37 -3.87 2.89
N LYS A 70 -8.35 -4.42 2.24
CA LYS A 70 -9.74 -3.92 2.31
C LYS A 70 -10.36 -4.09 3.68
N ASN A 71 -9.77 -4.92 4.52
CA ASN A 71 -10.34 -5.22 5.83
C ASN A 71 -9.80 -4.33 6.94
N ARG A 72 -8.87 -3.46 6.64
CA ARG A 72 -8.33 -2.54 7.64
C ARG A 72 -9.17 -1.28 7.76
N PRO A 73 -9.43 -0.80 8.98
CA PRO A 73 -10.13 0.48 9.16
C PRO A 73 -9.37 1.63 8.54
N THR A 74 -8.04 1.59 8.60
CA THR A 74 -7.19 2.55 7.92
C THR A 74 -6.07 1.79 7.24
N ARG A 75 -5.69 2.24 6.05
CA ARG A 75 -4.62 1.62 5.30
C ARG A 75 -3.30 2.38 5.42
N MET A 76 -3.31 3.53 6.10
CA MET A 76 -2.08 4.27 6.35
C MET A 76 -1.45 3.76 7.65
N ILE A 77 -0.20 3.37 7.56
CA ILE A 77 0.55 2.83 8.69
C ILE A 77 1.89 3.55 8.74
N PRO A 78 2.31 4.05 9.92
CA PRO A 78 3.59 4.77 10.00
C PRO A 78 4.79 3.90 9.65
N ARG A 79 4.79 2.65 10.06
CA ARG A 79 5.92 1.74 9.83
C ARG A 79 5.42 0.33 9.67
N VAL A 80 6.10 -0.39 8.77
CA VAL A 80 5.84 -1.82 8.57
C VAL A 80 7.18 -2.50 8.35
N GLU A 81 7.36 -3.63 8.98
CA GLU A 81 8.52 -4.47 8.71
C GLU A 81 8.04 -5.73 8.01
N VAL A 82 8.60 -5.99 6.86
CA VAL A 82 8.20 -7.14 6.04
C VAL A 82 9.36 -8.10 5.97
N MET A 83 9.11 -9.35 6.33
CA MET A 83 10.09 -10.41 6.21
C MET A 83 9.56 -11.45 5.23
N SER A 84 10.37 -11.83 4.26
CA SER A 84 9.92 -12.74 3.23
C SER A 84 11.03 -13.70 2.83
N LEU A 85 10.69 -14.98 2.77
CA LEU A 85 11.58 -16.01 2.22
C LEU A 85 11.49 -16.03 0.71
N SER A 86 10.45 -15.47 0.15
CA SER A 86 10.25 -15.40 -1.28
C SER A 86 10.79 -14.08 -1.84
N ASP A 87 10.88 -14.01 -3.14
CA ASP A 87 11.31 -12.78 -3.78
C ASP A 87 10.35 -11.65 -3.46
N VAL A 88 10.92 -10.46 -3.32
CA VAL A 88 10.16 -9.25 -3.09
C VAL A 88 10.48 -8.31 -4.24
N THR A 89 9.46 -7.79 -4.88
CA THR A 89 9.62 -6.81 -5.95
C THR A 89 9.44 -5.42 -5.38
N VAL A 90 10.40 -4.56 -5.67
CA VAL A 90 10.33 -3.15 -5.28
C VAL A 90 10.37 -2.33 -6.55
N GLU A 91 9.32 -1.55 -6.78
CA GLU A 91 9.26 -0.66 -7.92
C GLU A 91 9.44 0.76 -7.43
N GLU A 92 10.33 1.49 -8.06
CA GLU A 92 10.51 2.90 -7.75
C GLU A 92 9.56 3.71 -8.61
N LEU A 93 8.65 4.39 -7.97
CA LEU A 93 7.61 5.15 -8.66
C LEU A 93 8.06 6.55 -9.02
N LYS A 94 9.04 7.09 -8.26
CA LYS A 94 9.58 8.41 -8.49
C LYS A 94 11.06 8.39 -8.24
N ALA A 95 11.81 9.11 -9.07
CA ALA A 95 13.24 9.24 -8.85
C ALA A 95 13.51 10.11 -7.64
N ASP A 96 14.67 9.89 -7.01
CA ASP A 96 15.08 10.71 -5.88
C ASP A 96 15.13 12.17 -6.28
N GLY A 97 14.59 13.00 -5.43
CA GLY A 97 14.56 14.43 -5.67
C GLY A 97 13.37 14.93 -6.44
N ASP A 98 12.53 14.06 -6.95
CA ASP A 98 11.39 14.46 -7.78
C ASP A 98 10.26 14.85 -6.96
N GLU A 99 10.01 14.94 -5.91
CA GLU A 99 8.82 15.30 -5.41
C GLU A 99 8.64 15.50 -4.01
N PRO A 100 7.87 16.38 -3.57
CA PRO A 100 7.69 16.64 -2.16
C PRO A 100 7.22 15.41 -1.42
N ALA A 101 7.59 15.34 -0.16
CA ALA A 101 7.13 14.26 0.69
C ALA A 101 5.61 14.32 0.83
N LEU A 102 5.01 13.17 1.04
CA LEU A 102 3.59 13.08 1.31
C LEU A 102 3.28 13.82 2.61
N THR A 103 2.31 14.69 2.57
CA THR A 103 1.82 15.38 3.76
C THR A 103 0.40 14.94 4.03
N ALA A 104 -0.03 15.09 5.29
CA ALA A 104 -1.40 14.78 5.64
C ALA A 104 -2.38 15.63 4.85
N ASP A 105 -2.04 16.90 4.64
CA ASP A 105 -2.89 17.81 3.89
C ASP A 105 -3.01 17.38 2.42
N ALA A 106 -1.91 16.98 1.82
CA ALA A 106 -1.93 16.52 0.44
C ALA A 106 -2.77 15.25 0.29
N LEU A 107 -2.64 14.33 1.24
CA LEU A 107 -3.42 13.11 1.22
C LEU A 107 -4.90 13.40 1.42
N ALA A 108 -5.23 14.26 2.37
CA ALA A 108 -6.62 14.61 2.63
C ALA A 108 -7.26 15.26 1.40
N LYS A 109 -6.52 16.12 0.72
CA LYS A 109 -7.01 16.76 -0.49
C LYS A 109 -7.27 15.73 -1.58
N ARG A 110 -6.35 14.78 -1.76
CA ARG A 110 -6.50 13.73 -2.75
C ARG A 110 -7.76 12.90 -2.48
N MET A 111 -7.96 12.54 -1.23
CA MET A 111 -9.11 11.73 -0.85
C MET A 111 -10.41 12.50 -1.06
N SER A 112 -10.39 13.80 -0.76
CA SER A 112 -11.55 14.65 -0.97
C SER A 112 -11.88 14.78 -2.45
N ASP A 113 -10.87 14.97 -3.29
CA ASP A 113 -11.06 15.05 -4.74
C ASP A 113 -11.66 13.75 -5.28
N LEU A 114 -11.20 12.63 -4.77
CA LEU A 114 -11.73 11.34 -5.19
C LEU A 114 -13.21 11.21 -4.83
N ALA A 115 -13.57 11.65 -3.65
CA ALA A 115 -14.97 11.59 -3.21
C ALA A 115 -15.85 12.48 -4.07
N THR A 116 -15.33 13.63 -4.51
CA THR A 116 -16.06 14.53 -5.39
C THR A 116 -16.26 13.93 -6.77
N ASP A 117 -15.23 13.26 -7.27
CA ASP A 117 -15.29 12.67 -8.60
C ASP A 117 -16.21 11.47 -8.67
N ASP A 118 -16.67 11.00 -7.58
CA ASP A 118 -17.44 9.78 -7.51
C ASP A 118 -18.91 9.97 -7.84
N GLU A 119 -19.27 11.04 -8.41
CA GLU A 119 -20.67 11.26 -8.77
C GLU A 119 -21.04 10.62 -10.06
#